data_27cb62dc3f5df63677e411d09decee20
#
_entry.id   27cb62dc3f5df63677e411d09decee20
#
_cell.length_a   1.000
_cell.length_b   1.000
_cell.length_c   1.000
_cell.angle_alpha   90.00
_cell.angle_beta   90.00
_cell.angle_gamma   90.00
#
_symmetry.space_group_name_H-M   'P 1'
#
loop_
_entity.id
_entity.type
_entity.pdbx_description
1 polymer ?
#
loop_
_entity_poly.entity_id
_entity_poly.type
_entity_poly.pdbx_seq_one_letter_code
_entity_poly.pdbx_strand_id
1 'polypeptide(L)'
;MYRKAFFFLILFLPLVLKSQSEWIQNHLESDFYKNQFTGFYLQDAETAEVLFDYNGEKYFTPASNVKILSLYSAMKVLPDSIPALRYERKNGNLYIEGLGDPTFLHPEFRSVNRAIDFLKNEPGDIYLSWGKFEGTRLGLGWSWEDYEKHYSPERSEFPLYGNMATLRKGKSGPSAFPLTLADSVEYQESLFSRDFYENKFYLGSRNGNSTRIPFVVKDELIRQMLSEAVGKEVFLNDKLLGKNAKVLFSLPSDLVYKRMMEVSDNFLAEQILLMVSAQISGSMSSEKAINYMKTRHLKSMPEDPVWVDGSGLSRYNLFTPRTMVHVLDKLYKEFPEERLFNIFAVGGRTGTLKGNYGGKTPYVYAKSGTLSNNYCLSGYLKTKSGRTLIFSVMNNHFQKQNWQVRQETQKLLEFLRDNY
;
A
#
# COMPACT_ATOMS: atom_id res chain seq x y z
N MET A 1 44.57 -37.18 9.19
CA MET A 1 44.35 -36.58 7.84
C MET A 1 43.22 -35.52 7.80
N TYR A 2 42.39 -35.37 8.83
CA TYR A 2 41.23 -34.47 8.88
C TYR A 2 41.51 -33.01 9.32
N ARG A 3 42.67 -32.71 9.93
CA ARG A 3 43.02 -31.35 10.40
C ARG A 3 43.42 -30.36 9.30
N LYS A 4 43.90 -30.81 8.13
CA LYS A 4 44.37 -29.94 7.03
C LYS A 4 43.19 -29.44 6.16
N ALA A 5 42.09 -30.19 6.04
CA ALA A 5 40.92 -29.80 5.25
C ALA A 5 40.13 -28.65 5.91
N PHE A 6 40.06 -28.61 7.25
CA PHE A 6 39.32 -27.55 7.98
C PHE A 6 40.02 -26.19 7.92
N PHE A 7 41.33 -26.13 7.84
CA PHE A 7 42.11 -24.91 7.73
C PHE A 7 41.99 -24.28 6.31
N PHE A 8 41.83 -25.10 5.27
CA PHE A 8 41.60 -24.62 3.91
C PHE A 8 40.19 -24.01 3.73
N LEU A 9 39.15 -24.55 4.38
CA LEU A 9 37.81 -24.04 4.29
C LEU A 9 37.66 -22.65 4.94
N ILE A 10 38.34 -22.42 6.08
CA ILE A 10 38.32 -21.13 6.83
C ILE A 10 39.05 -20.02 6.04
N LEU A 11 40.07 -20.35 5.26
CA LEU A 11 40.82 -19.38 4.43
C LEU A 11 40.09 -19.00 3.14
N PHE A 12 39.22 -19.86 2.59
CA PHE A 12 38.45 -19.58 1.38
C PHE A 12 37.21 -18.70 1.62
N LEU A 13 36.60 -18.78 2.79
CA LEU A 13 35.39 -18.03 3.12
C LEU A 13 35.55 -16.49 3.02
N PRO A 14 36.59 -15.86 3.61
CA PRO A 14 36.81 -14.42 3.48
C PRO A 14 37.18 -13.96 2.07
N LEU A 15 37.80 -14.80 1.26
CA LEU A 15 38.13 -14.50 -0.15
C LEU A 15 36.86 -14.49 -1.02
N VAL A 16 35.94 -15.41 -0.80
CA VAL A 16 34.64 -15.45 -1.53
C VAL A 16 33.78 -14.25 -1.19
N LEU A 17 33.62 -13.92 0.10
CA LEU A 17 32.86 -12.74 0.54
C LEU A 17 33.47 -11.43 0.01
N LYS A 18 34.78 -11.30 -0.03
CA LYS A 18 35.45 -10.15 -0.62
C LYS A 18 35.15 -10.02 -2.12
N SER A 19 35.16 -11.13 -2.84
CA SER A 19 34.85 -11.16 -4.29
C SER A 19 33.39 -10.79 -4.57
N GLN A 20 32.44 -11.23 -3.70
CA GLN A 20 31.01 -10.89 -3.82
C GLN A 20 30.78 -9.39 -3.60
N SER A 21 31.34 -8.82 -2.53
CA SER A 21 31.22 -7.39 -2.23
C SER A 21 31.86 -6.53 -3.33
N GLU A 22 32.99 -6.96 -3.88
CA GLU A 22 33.68 -6.26 -4.96
C GLU A 22 32.85 -6.24 -6.26
N TRP A 23 32.17 -7.33 -6.59
CA TRP A 23 31.26 -7.37 -7.74
C TRP A 23 30.08 -6.41 -7.55
N ILE A 24 29.43 -6.42 -6.38
CA ILE A 24 28.30 -5.53 -6.07
C ILE A 24 28.74 -4.07 -6.16
N GLN A 25 29.89 -3.73 -5.56
CA GLN A 25 30.45 -2.38 -5.62
C GLN A 25 30.68 -1.93 -7.07
N ASN A 26 31.37 -2.73 -7.87
CA ASN A 26 31.64 -2.43 -9.28
C ASN A 26 30.36 -2.30 -10.11
N HIS A 27 29.34 -3.12 -9.82
CA HIS A 27 28.03 -3.02 -10.48
C HIS A 27 27.35 -1.68 -10.17
N LEU A 28 27.30 -1.28 -8.89
CA LEU A 28 26.65 -0.04 -8.45
C LEU A 28 27.45 1.23 -8.82
N GLU A 29 28.77 1.13 -9.07
CA GLU A 29 29.63 2.21 -9.52
C GLU A 29 29.81 2.27 -11.04
N SER A 30 29.16 1.36 -11.78
CA SER A 30 29.23 1.34 -13.24
C SER A 30 28.65 2.61 -13.86
N ASP A 31 28.99 2.87 -15.11
CA ASP A 31 28.48 4.02 -15.88
C ASP A 31 26.93 4.10 -15.91
N PHE A 32 26.28 2.96 -15.71
CA PHE A 32 24.81 2.93 -15.62
C PHE A 32 24.29 3.77 -14.45
N TYR A 33 24.93 3.73 -13.28
CA TYR A 33 24.46 4.39 -12.06
C TYR A 33 25.05 5.80 -11.84
N LYS A 34 26.02 6.22 -12.66
CA LYS A 34 26.83 7.42 -12.46
C LYS A 34 26.03 8.73 -12.29
N ASN A 35 24.91 8.88 -13.02
CA ASN A 35 24.12 10.11 -13.05
C ASN A 35 22.77 9.98 -12.33
N GLN A 36 22.72 9.18 -11.27
CA GLN A 36 21.53 9.00 -10.41
C GLN A 36 21.97 8.76 -8.97
N PHE A 37 21.03 8.89 -8.05
CA PHE A 37 21.27 8.52 -6.67
C PHE A 37 20.83 7.07 -6.46
N THR A 38 21.76 6.22 -6.02
CA THR A 38 21.48 4.82 -5.72
C THR A 38 21.92 4.49 -4.31
N GLY A 39 21.02 3.82 -3.57
CA GLY A 39 21.30 3.24 -2.26
C GLY A 39 20.93 1.76 -2.27
N PHE A 40 21.75 0.95 -1.64
CA PHE A 40 21.53 -0.48 -1.50
C PHE A 40 21.97 -0.97 -0.12
N TYR A 41 21.11 -1.73 0.53
CA TYR A 41 21.41 -2.37 1.82
C TYR A 41 20.96 -3.83 1.78
N LEU A 42 21.84 -4.72 2.23
CA LEU A 42 21.64 -6.17 2.24
C LEU A 42 21.96 -6.76 3.59
N GLN A 43 21.07 -7.57 4.13
CA GLN A 43 21.19 -8.23 5.42
C GLN A 43 20.76 -9.69 5.32
N ASP A 44 21.40 -10.57 6.07
CA ASP A 44 20.92 -11.94 6.27
C ASP A 44 19.73 -11.94 7.26
N ALA A 45 18.65 -12.62 6.91
CA ALA A 45 17.41 -12.59 7.68
C ALA A 45 17.52 -13.33 9.02
N GLU A 46 18.34 -14.39 9.08
CA GLU A 46 18.48 -15.23 10.26
C GLU A 46 19.50 -14.67 11.27
N THR A 47 20.65 -14.24 10.76
CA THR A 47 21.76 -13.78 11.60
C THR A 47 21.73 -12.29 11.88
N ALA A 48 20.97 -11.52 11.10
CA ALA A 48 20.98 -10.05 11.04
C ALA A 48 22.35 -9.44 10.66
N GLU A 49 23.26 -10.26 10.10
CA GLU A 49 24.54 -9.80 9.59
C GLU A 49 24.35 -8.86 8.39
N VAL A 50 25.00 -7.70 8.43
CA VAL A 50 25.04 -6.78 7.30
C VAL A 50 26.04 -7.32 6.26
N LEU A 51 25.53 -7.73 5.12
CA LEU A 51 26.32 -8.31 4.04
C LEU A 51 26.84 -7.27 3.06
N PHE A 52 26.09 -6.17 2.87
CA PHE A 52 26.52 -5.07 2.01
C PHE A 52 25.77 -3.77 2.35
N ASP A 53 26.48 -2.64 2.26
CA ASP A 53 25.94 -1.30 2.51
C ASP A 53 26.55 -0.28 1.55
N TYR A 54 25.70 0.26 0.67
CA TYR A 54 26.07 1.31 -0.27
C TYR A 54 25.09 2.46 -0.17
N ASN A 55 25.52 3.61 0.38
CA ASN A 55 24.65 4.75 0.65
C ASN A 55 23.40 4.39 1.48
N GLY A 56 23.52 3.35 2.33
CA GLY A 56 22.38 2.81 3.08
C GLY A 56 21.79 3.80 4.09
N GLU A 57 22.56 4.79 4.54
CA GLU A 57 22.15 5.86 5.45
C GLU A 57 21.57 7.10 4.74
N LYS A 58 21.67 7.18 3.41
CA LYS A 58 21.14 8.33 2.65
C LYS A 58 19.63 8.26 2.51
N TYR A 59 19.01 9.44 2.53
CA TYR A 59 17.56 9.57 2.35
C TYR A 59 17.17 9.57 0.87
N PHE A 60 16.17 8.77 0.56
CA PHE A 60 15.57 8.62 -0.77
C PHE A 60 14.06 8.82 -0.71
N THR A 61 13.46 9.23 -1.81
CA THR A 61 12.02 9.16 -2.02
C THR A 61 11.62 7.70 -2.26
N PRO A 62 10.92 7.04 -1.33
CA PRO A 62 10.71 5.59 -1.35
C PRO A 62 9.62 5.15 -2.32
N ALA A 63 8.80 6.08 -2.81
CA ALA A 63 7.57 5.78 -3.51
C ALA A 63 6.73 4.73 -2.73
N SER A 64 6.08 3.80 -3.41
CA SER A 64 5.22 2.79 -2.79
C SER A 64 5.94 1.78 -1.85
N ASN A 65 7.24 1.90 -1.62
CA ASN A 65 7.89 1.12 -0.56
C ASN A 65 7.41 1.54 0.84
N VAL A 66 6.83 2.74 1.00
CA VAL A 66 6.12 3.16 2.23
C VAL A 66 5.06 2.15 2.66
N LYS A 67 4.42 1.44 1.73
CA LYS A 67 3.42 0.41 2.04
C LYS A 67 3.94 -0.74 2.90
N ILE A 68 5.26 -0.94 2.98
CA ILE A 68 5.89 -1.87 3.92
C ILE A 68 5.62 -1.43 5.37
N LEU A 69 5.68 -0.11 5.64
CA LEU A 69 5.37 0.43 6.95
C LEU A 69 3.86 0.39 7.24
N SER A 70 3.02 0.67 6.24
CA SER A 70 1.56 0.53 6.37
C SER A 70 1.16 -0.91 6.66
N LEU A 71 1.79 -1.89 5.99
CA LEU A 71 1.62 -3.32 6.27
C LEU A 71 2.05 -3.66 7.70
N TYR A 72 3.25 -3.25 8.10
CA TYR A 72 3.75 -3.49 9.46
C TYR A 72 2.81 -2.89 10.51
N SER A 73 2.34 -1.65 10.30
CA SER A 73 1.40 -0.99 11.19
C SER A 73 0.09 -1.76 11.33
N ALA A 74 -0.46 -2.21 10.20
CA ALA A 74 -1.68 -2.99 10.17
C ALA A 74 -1.52 -4.34 10.90
N MET A 75 -0.48 -5.09 10.60
CA MET A 75 -0.21 -6.39 11.21
C MET A 75 0.07 -6.31 12.72
N LYS A 76 0.53 -5.15 13.22
CA LYS A 76 0.76 -4.90 14.66
C LYS A 76 -0.49 -4.47 15.41
N VAL A 77 -1.42 -3.78 14.76
CA VAL A 77 -2.50 -3.06 15.45
C VAL A 77 -3.88 -3.61 15.10
N LEU A 78 -4.10 -3.99 13.86
CA LEU A 78 -5.41 -4.47 13.41
C LEU A 78 -5.55 -5.99 13.67
N PRO A 79 -6.77 -6.45 13.95
CA PRO A 79 -7.05 -7.88 14.09
C PRO A 79 -6.98 -8.62 12.73
N ASP A 80 -7.04 -9.96 12.78
CA ASP A 80 -6.97 -10.82 11.58
C ASP A 80 -8.19 -10.71 10.66
N SER A 81 -9.23 -9.98 11.07
CA SER A 81 -10.37 -9.59 10.22
C SER A 81 -10.53 -8.10 10.25
N ILE A 82 -10.84 -7.50 9.09
CA ILE A 82 -11.00 -6.05 8.92
C ILE A 82 -12.18 -5.56 9.76
N PRO A 83 -11.99 -4.63 10.71
CA PRO A 83 -13.08 -3.98 11.44
C PRO A 83 -13.80 -3.02 10.47
N ALA A 84 -15.05 -3.38 10.09
CA ALA A 84 -15.80 -2.67 9.06
C ALA A 84 -16.51 -1.42 9.61
N LEU A 85 -17.28 -1.59 10.67
CA LEU A 85 -18.03 -0.50 11.29
C LEU A 85 -18.30 -0.81 12.77
N ARG A 86 -18.61 0.24 13.52
CA ARG A 86 -19.21 0.11 14.83
C ARG A 86 -20.72 0.26 14.72
N TYR A 87 -21.47 -0.39 15.61
CA TYR A 87 -22.91 -0.29 15.61
C TYR A 87 -23.52 -0.44 17.01
N GLU A 88 -24.68 0.17 17.18
CA GLU A 88 -25.57 -0.05 18.32
C GLU A 88 -27.04 -0.02 17.86
N ARG A 89 -27.92 -0.72 18.61
CA ARG A 89 -29.36 -0.70 18.36
C ARG A 89 -30.06 0.05 19.49
N LYS A 90 -30.89 1.02 19.10
CA LYS A 90 -31.73 1.81 20.04
C LYS A 90 -33.09 1.99 19.45
N ASN A 91 -34.14 1.73 20.25
CA ASN A 91 -35.56 1.93 19.87
C ASN A 91 -35.91 1.25 18.53
N GLY A 92 -35.39 0.06 18.26
CA GLY A 92 -35.65 -0.68 17.03
C GLY A 92 -34.82 -0.25 15.82
N ASN A 93 -34.00 0.80 15.92
CA ASN A 93 -33.19 1.34 14.85
C ASN A 93 -31.70 0.99 15.02
N LEU A 94 -30.94 0.94 13.91
CA LEU A 94 -29.53 0.69 13.87
C LEU A 94 -28.75 2.01 13.67
N TYR A 95 -27.85 2.28 14.60
CA TYR A 95 -26.88 3.37 14.49
C TYR A 95 -25.53 2.79 14.12
N ILE A 96 -24.88 3.32 13.09
CA ILE A 96 -23.60 2.85 12.58
C ILE A 96 -22.56 3.97 12.47
N GLU A 97 -21.30 3.59 12.50
CA GLU A 97 -20.15 4.47 12.44
C GLU A 97 -19.03 3.79 11.64
N GLY A 98 -18.51 4.43 10.63
CA GLY A 98 -17.41 3.89 9.81
C GLY A 98 -16.12 3.70 10.60
N LEU A 99 -15.33 2.73 10.18
CA LEU A 99 -13.97 2.48 10.68
C LEU A 99 -12.91 2.57 9.58
N GLY A 100 -13.28 3.14 8.44
CA GLY A 100 -12.36 3.30 7.30
C GLY A 100 -12.18 2.04 6.45
N ASP A 101 -13.00 1.00 6.62
CA ASP A 101 -12.90 -0.24 5.86
C ASP A 101 -12.99 0.02 4.36
N PRO A 102 -11.91 -0.21 3.58
CA PRO A 102 -11.88 0.07 2.15
C PRO A 102 -12.63 -0.96 1.30
N THR A 103 -13.20 -2.00 1.92
CA THR A 103 -13.74 -3.17 1.20
C THR A 103 -15.24 -3.07 0.89
N PHE A 104 -15.95 -2.08 1.47
CA PHE A 104 -17.38 -1.88 1.23
C PHE A 104 -17.65 -1.65 -0.26
N LEU A 105 -18.40 -2.59 -0.87
CA LEU A 105 -18.76 -2.57 -2.29
C LEU A 105 -17.57 -2.39 -3.24
N HIS A 106 -16.36 -2.57 -2.74
CA HIS A 106 -15.16 -2.47 -3.57
C HIS A 106 -15.15 -3.58 -4.64
N PRO A 107 -14.91 -3.26 -5.92
CA PRO A 107 -15.03 -4.23 -7.01
C PRO A 107 -14.26 -5.53 -6.83
N GLU A 108 -13.09 -5.45 -6.18
CA GLU A 108 -12.19 -6.59 -5.96
C GLU A 108 -12.58 -7.49 -4.77
N PHE A 109 -13.50 -7.02 -3.90
CA PHE A 109 -13.92 -7.75 -2.71
C PHE A 109 -15.43 -8.07 -2.71
N ARG A 110 -16.09 -8.01 -3.88
CA ARG A 110 -17.55 -8.16 -4.03
C ARG A 110 -18.11 -9.48 -3.49
N SER A 111 -17.34 -10.54 -3.54
CA SER A 111 -17.77 -11.87 -3.10
C SER A 111 -17.84 -12.03 -1.57
N VAL A 112 -17.42 -11.05 -0.80
CA VAL A 112 -17.31 -11.13 0.67
C VAL A 112 -17.86 -9.86 1.35
N ASN A 113 -19.09 -9.46 1.02
CA ASN A 113 -19.71 -8.22 1.54
C ASN A 113 -20.58 -8.43 2.79
N ARG A 114 -20.04 -9.10 3.82
CA ARG A 114 -20.77 -9.34 5.09
C ARG A 114 -21.38 -8.08 5.71
N ALA A 115 -20.69 -6.94 5.57
CA ALA A 115 -21.16 -5.70 6.15
C ALA A 115 -22.41 -5.15 5.45
N ILE A 116 -22.46 -5.22 4.11
CA ILE A 116 -23.66 -4.84 3.35
C ILE A 116 -24.81 -5.80 3.61
N ASP A 117 -24.56 -7.10 3.68
CA ASP A 117 -25.59 -8.09 3.99
C ASP A 117 -26.18 -7.87 5.40
N PHE A 118 -25.32 -7.54 6.38
CA PHE A 118 -25.76 -7.17 7.72
C PHE A 118 -26.69 -5.95 7.70
N LEU A 119 -26.34 -4.90 6.95
CA LEU A 119 -27.14 -3.69 6.84
C LEU A 119 -28.46 -3.93 6.10
N LYS A 120 -28.47 -4.73 5.03
CA LYS A 120 -29.69 -5.10 4.29
C LYS A 120 -30.71 -5.86 5.14
N ASN A 121 -30.24 -6.71 6.04
CA ASN A 121 -31.08 -7.54 6.88
C ASN A 121 -31.56 -6.83 8.16
N GLU A 122 -31.15 -5.58 8.39
CA GLU A 122 -31.59 -4.82 9.55
C GLU A 122 -33.08 -4.42 9.37
N PRO A 123 -33.98 -4.73 10.32
CA PRO A 123 -35.40 -4.44 10.16
C PRO A 123 -35.74 -2.94 10.36
N GLY A 124 -35.00 -2.25 11.21
CA GLY A 124 -35.20 -0.84 11.53
C GLY A 124 -34.52 0.13 10.58
N ASP A 125 -34.70 1.41 10.86
CA ASP A 125 -34.01 2.47 10.17
C ASP A 125 -32.50 2.45 10.49
N ILE A 126 -31.67 2.91 9.52
CA ILE A 126 -30.25 2.99 9.66
C ILE A 126 -29.81 4.45 9.77
N TYR A 127 -29.05 4.76 10.80
CA TYR A 127 -28.50 6.08 11.07
C TYR A 127 -26.97 6.04 10.98
N LEU A 128 -26.38 6.76 10.02
CA LEU A 128 -24.95 6.85 9.80
C LEU A 128 -24.36 8.04 10.56
N SER A 129 -23.55 7.76 11.56
CA SER A 129 -22.76 8.77 12.29
C SER A 129 -21.50 9.12 11.51
N TRP A 130 -21.21 10.42 11.43
CA TRP A 130 -20.09 11.00 10.68
C TRP A 130 -19.26 11.94 11.57
N GLY A 131 -17.95 12.10 11.28
CA GLY A 131 -17.09 13.08 11.97
C GLY A 131 -15.85 12.51 12.67
N LYS A 132 -15.44 11.29 12.36
CA LYS A 132 -14.20 10.69 12.89
C LYS A 132 -12.94 11.00 12.09
N PHE A 133 -13.09 11.40 10.84
CA PHE A 133 -11.96 11.65 9.96
C PHE A 133 -11.32 13.00 10.28
N GLU A 134 -10.09 12.95 10.77
CA GLU A 134 -9.24 14.11 11.03
C GLU A 134 -8.16 14.21 9.96
N GLY A 135 -8.38 15.02 8.95
CA GLY A 135 -7.43 15.19 7.86
C GLY A 135 -8.05 15.82 6.62
N THR A 136 -7.29 15.82 5.56
CA THR A 136 -7.73 16.30 4.25
C THR A 136 -8.09 15.11 3.36
N ARG A 137 -9.03 15.31 2.44
CA ARG A 137 -9.45 14.30 1.46
C ARG A 137 -8.29 13.75 0.61
N LEU A 138 -7.31 14.62 0.27
CA LEU A 138 -6.06 14.26 -0.41
C LEU A 138 -4.90 14.33 0.58
N GLY A 139 -3.86 13.52 0.37
CA GLY A 139 -2.68 13.48 1.23
C GLY A 139 -1.76 14.68 1.06
N LEU A 140 -1.05 15.05 2.14
CA LEU A 140 -0.03 16.08 2.08
C LEU A 140 1.09 15.69 1.11
N GLY A 141 1.49 16.61 0.22
CA GLY A 141 2.54 16.38 -0.75
C GLY A 141 2.15 15.49 -1.94
N TRP A 142 0.86 15.19 -2.09
CA TRP A 142 0.34 14.61 -3.33
C TRP A 142 0.33 15.68 -4.42
N SER A 143 0.60 15.29 -5.68
CA SER A 143 0.46 16.20 -6.80
C SER A 143 -1.01 16.60 -6.97
N TRP A 144 -1.29 17.90 -7.07
CA TRP A 144 -2.66 18.39 -7.26
C TRP A 144 -3.29 17.87 -8.56
N GLU A 145 -2.46 17.58 -9.59
CA GLU A 145 -2.92 17.04 -10.88
C GLU A 145 -3.38 15.58 -10.79
N ASP A 146 -3.05 14.89 -9.71
CA ASP A 146 -3.37 13.47 -9.52
C ASP A 146 -4.80 13.24 -8.99
N TYR A 147 -5.57 14.29 -8.66
CA TYR A 147 -6.89 14.17 -8.05
C TYR A 147 -7.92 13.39 -8.88
N GLU A 148 -7.76 13.33 -10.20
CA GLU A 148 -8.60 12.55 -11.10
C GLU A 148 -8.04 11.15 -11.43
N LYS A 149 -6.83 10.83 -10.98
CA LYS A 149 -6.16 9.58 -11.32
C LYS A 149 -6.66 8.43 -10.45
N HIS A 150 -6.82 7.28 -11.07
CA HIS A 150 -7.33 6.08 -10.39
C HIS A 150 -6.48 5.63 -9.18
N TYR A 151 -5.24 6.08 -9.08
CA TYR A 151 -4.33 5.78 -7.97
C TYR A 151 -4.35 6.84 -6.86
N SER A 152 -5.20 7.87 -6.96
CA SER A 152 -5.34 8.96 -5.98
C SER A 152 -6.79 9.16 -5.51
N PRO A 153 -7.52 8.10 -5.09
CA PRO A 153 -8.85 8.25 -4.51
C PRO A 153 -8.79 9.04 -3.20
N GLU A 154 -9.85 9.79 -2.94
CA GLU A 154 -9.98 10.53 -1.69
C GLU A 154 -10.12 9.60 -0.50
N ARG A 155 -9.56 9.99 0.64
CA ARG A 155 -9.65 9.27 1.92
C ARG A 155 -10.98 9.58 2.61
N SER A 156 -11.53 8.61 3.32
CA SER A 156 -12.78 8.80 4.05
C SER A 156 -12.96 7.85 5.23
N GLU A 157 -13.85 8.19 6.14
CA GLU A 157 -14.19 7.32 7.27
C GLU A 157 -15.17 6.19 6.91
N PHE A 158 -15.94 6.35 5.83
CA PHE A 158 -16.86 5.33 5.33
C PHE A 158 -16.71 5.19 3.81
N PRO A 159 -15.66 4.55 3.33
CA PRO A 159 -15.43 4.42 1.89
C PRO A 159 -16.42 3.43 1.25
N LEU A 160 -16.89 3.78 0.05
CA LEU A 160 -17.73 2.92 -0.79
C LEU A 160 -17.15 2.83 -2.20
N TYR A 161 -17.21 1.64 -2.82
CA TYR A 161 -16.74 1.41 -4.19
C TYR A 161 -15.25 1.75 -4.42
N GLY A 162 -14.45 1.81 -3.34
CA GLY A 162 -13.08 2.29 -3.39
C GLY A 162 -12.96 3.80 -3.65
N ASN A 163 -14.00 4.58 -3.33
CA ASN A 163 -14.17 6.01 -3.61
C ASN A 163 -13.98 6.35 -5.09
N MET A 164 -14.42 5.43 -5.98
CA MET A 164 -14.27 5.52 -7.43
C MET A 164 -15.60 5.42 -8.17
N ALA A 165 -15.85 6.38 -9.08
CA ALA A 165 -16.87 6.26 -10.11
C ALA A 165 -16.32 5.47 -11.31
N THR A 166 -17.16 4.61 -11.89
CA THR A 166 -16.90 3.99 -13.20
C THR A 166 -17.76 4.67 -14.25
N LEU A 167 -17.13 5.39 -15.15
CA LEU A 167 -17.79 6.09 -16.24
C LEU A 167 -17.73 5.25 -17.51
N ARG A 168 -18.79 5.28 -18.32
CA ARG A 168 -18.88 4.53 -19.58
C ARG A 168 -19.45 5.39 -20.70
N LYS A 169 -18.88 5.25 -21.88
CA LYS A 169 -19.45 5.77 -23.12
C LYS A 169 -20.50 4.79 -23.64
N GLY A 170 -21.74 5.23 -23.79
CA GLY A 170 -22.84 4.41 -24.31
C GLY A 170 -23.46 5.00 -25.58
N LYS A 171 -24.15 4.19 -26.36
CA LYS A 171 -24.89 4.64 -27.55
C LYS A 171 -26.02 5.60 -27.21
N SER A 172 -26.65 5.42 -26.05
CA SER A 172 -27.75 6.25 -25.52
C SER A 172 -27.30 7.43 -24.67
N GLY A 173 -26.00 7.66 -24.54
CA GLY A 173 -25.42 8.71 -23.69
C GLY A 173 -24.34 8.17 -22.75
N PRO A 174 -23.65 9.06 -22.01
CA PRO A 174 -22.70 8.65 -20.98
C PRO A 174 -23.45 8.08 -19.78
N SER A 175 -22.77 7.24 -19.02
CA SER A 175 -23.31 6.68 -17.77
C SER A 175 -22.25 6.61 -16.70
N ALA A 176 -22.65 6.68 -15.43
CA ALA A 176 -21.79 6.49 -14.27
C ALA A 176 -22.33 5.39 -13.36
N PHE A 177 -21.43 4.74 -12.63
CA PHE A 177 -21.72 3.84 -11.54
C PHE A 177 -20.85 4.23 -10.33
N PRO A 178 -21.39 4.30 -9.10
CA PRO A 178 -22.77 3.99 -8.65
C PRO A 178 -23.85 4.84 -9.31
N LEU A 179 -25.11 4.37 -9.30
CA LEU A 179 -26.24 5.04 -9.93
C LEU A 179 -26.51 6.45 -9.36
N THR A 180 -26.21 6.64 -8.09
CA THR A 180 -26.25 7.95 -7.42
C THR A 180 -25.45 9.04 -8.16
N LEU A 181 -24.48 8.65 -9.02
CA LEU A 181 -23.68 9.55 -9.85
C LEU A 181 -24.12 9.57 -11.33
N ALA A 182 -25.25 8.91 -11.69
CA ALA A 182 -25.66 8.74 -13.09
C ALA A 182 -25.83 10.07 -13.83
N ASP A 183 -26.42 11.08 -13.18
CA ASP A 183 -26.66 12.40 -13.75
C ASP A 183 -25.46 13.36 -13.66
N SER A 184 -24.33 12.88 -13.14
CA SER A 184 -23.13 13.69 -12.91
C SER A 184 -22.12 13.60 -14.05
N VAL A 185 -22.44 12.91 -15.15
CA VAL A 185 -21.51 12.67 -16.26
C VAL A 185 -22.07 13.21 -17.57
N GLU A 186 -21.22 13.89 -18.33
CA GLU A 186 -21.56 14.46 -19.64
C GLU A 186 -20.46 14.23 -20.68
N TYR A 187 -20.84 14.27 -21.97
CA TYR A 187 -19.86 14.28 -23.06
C TYR A 187 -19.30 15.67 -23.21
N GLN A 188 -18.04 15.86 -22.84
CA GLN A 188 -17.34 17.14 -22.99
C GLN A 188 -15.84 16.91 -23.14
N GLU A 189 -15.22 17.60 -24.09
CA GLU A 189 -13.76 17.71 -24.14
C GLU A 189 -13.30 18.67 -23.05
N SER A 190 -12.48 18.17 -22.13
CA SER A 190 -11.95 18.91 -21.01
C SER A 190 -10.50 18.51 -20.73
N LEU A 191 -9.71 19.42 -20.15
CA LEU A 191 -8.33 19.11 -19.70
C LEU A 191 -8.34 18.05 -18.62
N PHE A 192 -9.32 18.08 -17.72
CA PHE A 192 -9.51 17.11 -16.65
C PHE A 192 -10.81 16.33 -16.87
N SER A 193 -10.85 15.09 -16.42
CA SER A 193 -12.03 14.24 -16.55
C SER A 193 -13.03 14.40 -15.39
N ARG A 194 -12.70 15.24 -14.39
CA ARG A 194 -13.56 15.59 -13.26
C ARG A 194 -13.31 17.03 -12.81
N ASP A 195 -14.34 17.71 -12.31
CA ASP A 195 -14.18 18.93 -11.52
C ASP A 195 -13.43 18.64 -10.20
N PHE A 196 -12.68 19.63 -9.70
CA PHE A 196 -11.86 19.43 -8.49
C PHE A 196 -12.70 19.40 -7.21
N TYR A 197 -13.77 20.19 -7.13
CA TYR A 197 -14.59 20.38 -5.93
C TYR A 197 -15.92 19.65 -5.96
N GLU A 198 -16.40 19.30 -7.18
CA GLU A 198 -17.71 18.71 -7.39
C GLU A 198 -17.64 17.36 -8.11
N ASN A 199 -18.71 16.57 -7.95
CA ASN A 199 -18.89 15.33 -8.68
C ASN A 199 -19.49 15.59 -10.06
N LYS A 200 -18.77 16.35 -10.91
CA LYS A 200 -19.04 16.51 -12.34
C LYS A 200 -17.95 15.85 -13.13
N PHE A 201 -18.34 14.94 -14.00
CA PHE A 201 -17.42 14.11 -14.79
C PHE A 201 -17.55 14.41 -16.27
N TYR A 202 -16.41 14.46 -16.96
CA TYR A 202 -16.31 14.80 -18.38
C TYR A 202 -15.70 13.63 -19.14
N LEU A 203 -16.45 13.13 -20.14
CA LEU A 203 -16.01 12.09 -21.04
C LEU A 203 -15.71 12.66 -22.42
N GLY A 204 -14.45 12.87 -22.74
CA GLY A 204 -13.96 13.32 -24.03
C GLY A 204 -13.29 12.21 -24.84
N SER A 205 -12.69 12.58 -25.98
CA SER A 205 -11.98 11.65 -26.88
C SER A 205 -10.86 10.88 -26.19
N ARG A 206 -10.17 11.52 -25.23
CA ARG A 206 -9.06 10.94 -24.43
C ARG A 206 -9.48 9.77 -23.53
N ASN A 207 -10.74 9.72 -23.13
CA ASN A 207 -11.24 8.67 -22.25
C ASN A 207 -11.53 7.39 -23.05
N GLY A 208 -11.16 6.24 -22.50
CA GLY A 208 -11.57 4.95 -23.04
C GLY A 208 -13.09 4.74 -22.95
N ASN A 209 -13.56 3.61 -23.48
CA ASN A 209 -14.98 3.23 -23.39
C ASN A 209 -15.47 3.07 -21.95
N SER A 210 -14.56 2.74 -21.03
CA SER A 210 -14.81 2.68 -19.59
C SER A 210 -13.61 3.28 -18.86
N THR A 211 -13.86 4.22 -17.95
CA THR A 211 -12.82 4.92 -17.18
C THR A 211 -13.22 4.94 -15.68
N ARG A 212 -12.27 4.71 -14.80
CA ARG A 212 -12.48 4.85 -13.35
C ARG A 212 -11.84 6.14 -12.87
N ILE A 213 -12.62 6.97 -12.19
CA ILE A 213 -12.21 8.29 -11.70
C ILE A 213 -12.63 8.43 -10.23
N PRO A 214 -11.76 8.95 -9.33
CA PRO A 214 -12.15 9.23 -7.95
C PRO A 214 -13.34 10.20 -7.90
N PHE A 215 -14.28 9.98 -7.01
CA PHE A 215 -15.32 10.97 -6.72
C PHE A 215 -14.94 11.81 -5.48
N VAL A 216 -15.54 13.00 -5.40
CA VAL A 216 -15.45 13.87 -4.22
C VAL A 216 -16.30 13.27 -3.11
N VAL A 217 -15.67 12.90 -2.01
CA VAL A 217 -16.35 12.32 -0.85
C VAL A 217 -17.09 13.42 -0.07
N LYS A 218 -18.39 13.21 0.12
CA LYS A 218 -19.27 14.04 0.98
C LYS A 218 -20.16 13.08 1.79
N ASP A 219 -20.47 13.43 3.00
CA ASP A 219 -21.33 12.67 3.91
C ASP A 219 -22.69 12.33 3.26
N GLU A 220 -23.35 13.33 2.68
CA GLU A 220 -24.63 13.15 1.99
C GLU A 220 -24.52 12.20 0.78
N LEU A 221 -23.45 12.26 0.00
CA LEU A 221 -23.22 11.35 -1.12
C LEU A 221 -23.03 9.89 -0.63
N ILE A 222 -22.23 9.70 0.42
CA ILE A 222 -22.03 8.38 1.02
C ILE A 222 -23.32 7.83 1.60
N ARG A 223 -24.13 8.67 2.25
CA ARG A 223 -25.48 8.31 2.74
C ARG A 223 -26.37 7.82 1.60
N GLN A 224 -26.44 8.57 0.49
CA GLN A 224 -27.25 8.21 -0.68
C GLN A 224 -26.77 6.89 -1.32
N MET A 225 -25.45 6.73 -1.53
CA MET A 225 -24.87 5.50 -2.04
C MET A 225 -25.14 4.30 -1.12
N LEU A 226 -25.10 4.50 0.18
CA LEU A 226 -25.41 3.46 1.14
C LEU A 226 -26.90 3.10 1.10
N SER A 227 -27.80 4.10 1.01
CA SER A 227 -29.24 3.89 0.84
C SER A 227 -29.54 3.07 -0.42
N GLU A 228 -28.92 3.42 -1.56
CA GLU A 228 -29.01 2.66 -2.82
C GLU A 228 -28.55 1.21 -2.62
N ALA A 229 -27.41 1.02 -1.97
CA ALA A 229 -26.80 -0.30 -1.80
C ALA A 229 -27.59 -1.21 -0.87
N VAL A 230 -28.21 -0.67 0.20
CA VAL A 230 -29.00 -1.45 1.17
C VAL A 230 -30.47 -1.59 0.77
N GLY A 231 -30.96 -0.77 -0.18
CA GLY A 231 -32.33 -0.80 -0.68
C GLY A 231 -33.35 -0.16 0.26
N LYS A 232 -32.90 0.70 1.19
CA LYS A 232 -33.76 1.49 2.09
C LYS A 232 -33.07 2.81 2.44
N GLU A 233 -33.83 3.77 2.94
CA GLU A 233 -33.29 5.05 3.34
C GLU A 233 -32.34 4.93 4.54
N VAL A 234 -31.19 5.61 4.45
CA VAL A 234 -30.22 5.78 5.53
C VAL A 234 -30.23 7.26 5.91
N PHE A 235 -30.19 7.55 7.20
CA PHE A 235 -30.23 8.91 7.74
C PHE A 235 -28.85 9.30 8.30
N LEU A 236 -28.46 10.57 8.19
CA LEU A 236 -27.28 11.07 8.89
C LEU A 236 -27.61 11.26 10.39
N ASN A 237 -26.61 11.04 11.22
CA ASN A 237 -26.69 11.23 12.67
C ASN A 237 -25.50 12.06 13.15
N ASP A 238 -25.78 13.16 13.82
CA ASP A 238 -24.76 14.13 14.28
C ASP A 238 -23.96 13.65 15.51
N LYS A 239 -24.35 12.52 16.11
CA LYS A 239 -23.71 12.01 17.32
C LYS A 239 -22.92 10.74 17.03
N LEU A 240 -21.67 10.73 17.43
CA LEU A 240 -20.86 9.52 17.43
C LEU A 240 -21.38 8.49 18.45
N LEU A 241 -21.13 7.21 18.17
CA LEU A 241 -21.55 6.11 19.03
C LEU A 241 -20.77 6.08 20.33
N GLY A 242 -21.41 5.58 21.38
CA GLY A 242 -20.79 5.38 22.67
C GLY A 242 -19.64 4.34 22.67
N LYS A 243 -18.88 4.29 23.75
CA LYS A 243 -17.75 3.34 23.89
C LYS A 243 -18.14 1.87 23.79
N ASN A 244 -19.39 1.54 24.15
CA ASN A 244 -19.91 0.16 24.18
C ASN A 244 -20.50 -0.32 22.85
N ALA A 245 -20.42 0.49 21.77
CA ALA A 245 -20.86 0.07 20.45
C ALA A 245 -20.07 -1.18 19.99
N LYS A 246 -20.81 -2.14 19.41
CA LYS A 246 -20.23 -3.41 18.90
C LYS A 246 -19.46 -3.15 17.61
N VAL A 247 -18.48 -3.99 17.32
CA VAL A 247 -17.74 -3.96 16.05
C VAL A 247 -18.23 -5.08 15.15
N LEU A 248 -18.52 -4.74 13.91
CA LEU A 248 -18.76 -5.69 12.83
C LEU A 248 -17.46 -5.86 12.03
N PHE A 249 -17.09 -7.08 11.72
CA PHE A 249 -15.91 -7.40 10.90
C PHE A 249 -16.33 -7.84 9.51
N SER A 250 -15.58 -7.42 8.48
CA SER A 250 -15.85 -7.76 7.06
C SER A 250 -15.14 -9.04 6.63
N LEU A 251 -13.89 -8.97 6.23
CA LEU A 251 -13.16 -10.07 5.62
C LEU A 251 -11.76 -10.27 6.28
N PRO A 252 -11.09 -11.40 6.01
CA PRO A 252 -9.73 -11.63 6.51
C PRO A 252 -8.77 -10.52 6.06
N SER A 253 -8.02 -9.96 7.00
CA SER A 253 -7.14 -8.80 6.78
C SER A 253 -6.07 -9.08 5.72
N ASP A 254 -5.57 -10.32 5.65
CA ASP A 254 -4.53 -10.71 4.69
C ASP A 254 -4.97 -10.58 3.23
N LEU A 255 -6.27 -10.67 2.92
CA LEU A 255 -6.77 -10.43 1.56
C LEU A 255 -6.56 -8.97 1.14
N VAL A 256 -6.77 -8.03 2.06
CA VAL A 256 -6.56 -6.60 1.82
C VAL A 256 -5.06 -6.29 1.75
N TYR A 257 -4.27 -6.85 2.68
CA TYR A 257 -2.82 -6.67 2.70
C TYR A 257 -2.17 -7.20 1.43
N LYS A 258 -2.55 -8.40 0.98
CA LYS A 258 -2.06 -9.00 -0.25
C LYS A 258 -2.32 -8.10 -1.45
N ARG A 259 -3.57 -7.65 -1.64
CA ARG A 259 -3.90 -6.76 -2.74
C ARG A 259 -3.12 -5.45 -2.67
N MET A 260 -3.07 -4.81 -1.49
CA MET A 260 -2.28 -3.59 -1.28
C MET A 260 -0.82 -3.77 -1.72
N MET A 261 -0.20 -4.88 -1.36
CA MET A 261 1.21 -5.14 -1.64
C MET A 261 1.45 -5.59 -3.08
N GLU A 262 0.63 -6.50 -3.63
CA GLU A 262 0.83 -7.05 -4.97
C GLU A 262 0.59 -6.02 -6.08
N VAL A 263 -0.55 -5.32 -6.07
CA VAL A 263 -0.91 -4.35 -7.11
C VAL A 263 -0.54 -2.91 -6.75
N SER A 264 0.02 -2.72 -5.55
CA SER A 264 0.43 -1.39 -5.07
C SER A 264 -0.74 -0.41 -4.90
N ASP A 265 -1.86 -0.88 -4.37
CA ASP A 265 -3.07 -0.10 -4.20
C ASP A 265 -2.87 1.02 -3.17
N ASN A 266 -2.92 2.28 -3.63
CA ASN A 266 -2.71 3.45 -2.76
C ASN A 266 -3.89 3.67 -1.82
N PHE A 267 -5.11 3.46 -2.33
CA PHE A 267 -6.31 3.67 -1.53
C PHE A 267 -6.35 2.72 -0.34
N LEU A 268 -6.08 1.43 -0.56
CA LEU A 268 -6.01 0.47 0.53
C LEU A 268 -4.96 0.87 1.58
N ALA A 269 -3.79 1.34 1.14
CA ALA A 269 -2.72 1.73 2.06
C ALA A 269 -3.09 2.95 2.93
N GLU A 270 -3.72 3.96 2.34
CA GLU A 270 -4.20 5.14 3.07
C GLU A 270 -5.30 4.78 4.07
N GLN A 271 -6.28 4.00 3.63
CA GLN A 271 -7.38 3.58 4.50
C GLN A 271 -6.90 2.69 5.64
N ILE A 272 -5.99 1.75 5.38
CA ILE A 272 -5.37 0.91 6.42
C ILE A 272 -4.70 1.79 7.49
N LEU A 273 -3.97 2.83 7.10
CA LEU A 273 -3.33 3.72 8.07
C LEU A 273 -4.35 4.50 8.90
N LEU A 274 -5.48 4.93 8.29
CA LEU A 274 -6.60 5.52 9.01
C LEU A 274 -7.27 4.53 9.97
N MET A 275 -7.42 3.27 9.56
CA MET A 275 -7.96 2.21 10.42
C MET A 275 -7.06 1.93 11.63
N VAL A 276 -5.73 1.94 11.44
CA VAL A 276 -4.76 1.86 12.54
C VAL A 276 -5.00 3.00 13.53
N SER A 277 -5.16 4.24 13.04
CA SER A 277 -5.49 5.38 13.89
C SER A 277 -6.81 5.21 14.63
N ALA A 278 -7.87 4.77 13.96
CA ALA A 278 -9.17 4.53 14.57
C ALA A 278 -9.08 3.52 15.72
N GLN A 279 -8.28 2.45 15.55
CA GLN A 279 -8.08 1.41 16.55
C GLN A 279 -7.34 1.92 17.80
N ILE A 280 -6.34 2.81 17.65
CA ILE A 280 -5.51 3.27 18.77
C ILE A 280 -6.06 4.52 19.48
N SER A 281 -6.81 5.36 18.77
CA SER A 281 -7.23 6.68 19.28
C SER A 281 -8.74 6.96 19.17
N GLY A 282 -9.47 6.13 18.44
CA GLY A 282 -10.90 6.34 18.17
C GLY A 282 -11.19 7.37 17.07
N SER A 283 -10.15 8.06 16.52
CA SER A 283 -10.26 8.99 15.38
C SER A 283 -9.36 8.54 14.22
N MET A 284 -9.63 9.01 13.02
CA MET A 284 -8.90 8.60 11.81
C MET A 284 -7.97 9.71 11.34
N SER A 285 -6.68 9.56 11.67
CA SER A 285 -5.62 10.48 11.32
C SER A 285 -4.35 9.72 10.94
N SER A 286 -3.85 9.93 9.73
CA SER A 286 -2.58 9.32 9.30
C SER A 286 -1.44 9.74 10.21
N GLU A 287 -1.42 11.01 10.66
CA GLU A 287 -0.41 11.55 11.57
C GLU A 287 -0.39 10.82 12.93
N LYS A 288 -1.58 10.61 13.54
CA LYS A 288 -1.68 9.87 14.81
C LYS A 288 -1.18 8.43 14.68
N ALA A 289 -1.53 7.75 13.59
CA ALA A 289 -1.05 6.39 13.32
C ALA A 289 0.48 6.37 13.16
N ILE A 290 1.03 7.26 12.34
CA ILE A 290 2.47 7.38 12.10
C ILE A 290 3.23 7.66 13.41
N ASN A 291 2.79 8.64 14.19
CA ASN A 291 3.41 9.01 15.46
C ASN A 291 3.37 7.85 16.47
N TYR A 292 2.23 7.14 16.55
CA TYR A 292 2.12 5.95 17.38
C TYR A 292 3.12 4.87 16.96
N MET A 293 3.20 4.56 15.68
CA MET A 293 4.12 3.53 15.17
C MET A 293 5.57 3.92 15.41
N LYS A 294 5.98 5.16 15.10
CA LYS A 294 7.34 5.66 15.35
C LYS A 294 7.72 5.57 16.84
N THR A 295 6.80 5.97 17.73
CA THR A 295 7.10 6.05 19.17
C THR A 295 6.95 4.73 19.92
N ARG A 296 6.20 3.75 19.42
CA ARG A 296 5.93 2.50 20.12
C ARG A 296 6.63 1.30 19.51
N HIS A 297 6.63 1.19 18.18
CA HIS A 297 7.08 -0.02 17.48
C HIS A 297 8.37 0.16 16.68
N LEU A 298 8.71 1.40 16.31
CA LEU A 298 9.81 1.72 15.40
C LEU A 298 10.85 2.66 16.03
N LYS A 299 10.94 2.73 17.36
CA LYS A 299 11.95 3.53 18.08
C LYS A 299 13.39 3.18 17.74
N SER A 300 13.64 1.92 17.35
CA SER A 300 14.96 1.38 17.04
C SER A 300 15.37 1.57 15.58
N MET A 301 14.63 2.35 14.80
CA MET A 301 15.04 2.64 13.42
C MET A 301 16.43 3.30 13.40
N PRO A 302 17.31 2.89 12.47
CA PRO A 302 18.68 3.43 12.43
C PRO A 302 18.72 4.91 12.09
N GLU A 303 17.84 5.38 11.20
CA GLU A 303 17.63 6.79 10.89
C GLU A 303 16.13 7.13 11.05
N ASP A 304 15.83 8.37 11.48
CA ASP A 304 14.45 8.81 11.65
C ASP A 304 13.84 9.24 10.31
N PRO A 305 12.88 8.47 9.75
CA PRO A 305 12.31 8.80 8.45
C PRO A 305 11.36 9.99 8.52
N VAL A 306 11.26 10.73 7.41
CA VAL A 306 10.12 11.59 7.15
C VAL A 306 9.02 10.72 6.56
N TRP A 307 8.08 10.31 7.41
CA TRP A 307 6.95 9.47 7.00
C TRP A 307 5.68 10.32 7.01
N VAL A 308 5.01 10.45 5.86
CA VAL A 308 3.93 11.43 5.64
C VAL A 308 2.58 10.77 5.34
N ASP A 309 2.56 9.68 4.56
CA ASP A 309 1.34 9.01 4.11
C ASP A 309 1.45 7.48 4.16
N GLY A 310 0.36 6.78 3.90
CA GLY A 310 0.33 5.32 3.89
C GLY A 310 0.79 4.70 2.58
N SER A 311 0.68 5.41 1.48
CA SER A 311 0.82 4.87 0.13
C SER A 311 2.19 5.09 -0.50
N GLY A 312 2.90 6.15 -0.09
CA GLY A 312 4.11 6.64 -0.73
C GLY A 312 3.83 7.49 -1.98
N LEU A 313 2.62 8.01 -2.12
CA LEU A 313 2.28 8.96 -3.17
C LEU A 313 2.87 10.34 -2.88
N SER A 314 2.97 10.69 -1.60
CA SER A 314 3.63 11.91 -1.14
C SER A 314 5.12 11.92 -1.50
N ARG A 315 5.55 12.99 -2.17
CA ARG A 315 6.98 13.22 -2.46
C ARG A 315 7.77 13.70 -1.25
N TYR A 316 7.09 14.00 -0.14
CA TYR A 316 7.75 14.39 1.11
C TYR A 316 8.22 13.20 1.95
N ASN A 317 7.82 11.97 1.61
CA ASN A 317 8.36 10.79 2.25
C ASN A 317 9.86 10.66 1.97
N LEU A 318 10.68 10.51 3.03
CA LEU A 318 12.11 10.26 2.94
C LEU A 318 12.49 9.10 3.84
N PHE A 319 13.10 8.07 3.25
CA PHE A 319 13.54 6.86 3.93
C PHE A 319 14.93 6.45 3.45
N THR A 320 15.65 5.73 4.31
CA THR A 320 16.94 5.15 3.96
C THR A 320 16.79 3.66 3.62
N PRO A 321 17.67 3.07 2.80
CA PRO A 321 17.71 1.62 2.61
C PRO A 321 17.82 0.83 3.92
N ARG A 322 18.61 1.31 4.88
CA ARG A 322 18.75 0.70 6.22
C ARG A 322 17.41 0.69 6.97
N THR A 323 16.70 1.81 6.98
CA THR A 323 15.37 1.89 7.63
C THR A 323 14.37 0.92 7.00
N MET A 324 14.36 0.77 5.65
CA MET A 324 13.48 -0.19 4.99
C MET A 324 13.81 -1.63 5.36
N VAL A 325 15.10 -2.00 5.37
CA VAL A 325 15.53 -3.34 5.79
C VAL A 325 15.22 -3.58 7.27
N HIS A 326 15.37 -2.58 8.13
CA HIS A 326 15.00 -2.69 9.54
C HIS A 326 13.51 -3.02 9.73
N VAL A 327 12.61 -2.39 8.99
CA VAL A 327 11.16 -2.71 9.07
C VAL A 327 10.85 -4.08 8.50
N LEU A 328 11.51 -4.50 7.42
CA LEU A 328 11.40 -5.85 6.86
C LEU A 328 11.94 -6.92 7.82
N ASP A 329 13.04 -6.66 8.50
CA ASP A 329 13.60 -7.54 9.54
C ASP A 329 12.62 -7.72 10.71
N LYS A 330 11.97 -6.64 11.15
CA LYS A 330 10.91 -6.73 12.17
C LYS A 330 9.71 -7.56 11.68
N LEU A 331 9.26 -7.36 10.45
CA LEU A 331 8.22 -8.20 9.85
C LEU A 331 8.64 -9.68 9.85
N TYR A 332 9.86 -10.00 9.41
CA TYR A 332 10.37 -11.36 9.33
C TYR A 332 10.46 -12.04 10.70
N LYS A 333 10.89 -11.30 11.73
CA LYS A 333 11.03 -11.83 13.11
C LYS A 333 9.70 -11.96 13.86
N GLU A 334 8.73 -11.10 13.55
CA GLU A 334 7.49 -11.01 14.33
C GLU A 334 6.32 -11.79 13.70
N PHE A 335 6.42 -12.18 12.42
CA PHE A 335 5.34 -12.88 11.70
C PHE A 335 5.88 -14.09 10.91
N PRO A 336 5.06 -15.13 10.70
CA PRO A 336 5.48 -16.31 9.94
C PRO A 336 5.92 -15.96 8.51
N GLU A 337 7.06 -16.51 8.07
CA GLU A 337 7.60 -16.31 6.71
C GLU A 337 6.56 -16.63 5.63
N GLU A 338 5.83 -17.73 5.76
CA GLU A 338 4.79 -18.14 4.81
C GLU A 338 3.70 -17.08 4.66
N ARG A 339 3.26 -16.46 5.78
CA ARG A 339 2.27 -15.37 5.74
C ARG A 339 2.81 -14.17 4.97
N LEU A 340 4.05 -13.77 5.24
CA LEU A 340 4.69 -12.64 4.54
C LEU A 340 4.83 -12.91 3.05
N PHE A 341 5.33 -14.08 2.67
CA PHE A 341 5.55 -14.43 1.27
C PHE A 341 4.24 -14.59 0.48
N ASN A 342 3.13 -14.85 1.18
CA ASN A 342 1.79 -14.84 0.59
C ASN A 342 1.24 -13.42 0.36
N ILE A 343 1.71 -12.42 1.14
CA ILE A 343 1.26 -11.02 1.08
C ILE A 343 2.08 -10.22 0.07
N PHE A 344 3.38 -10.43 -0.01
CA PHE A 344 4.26 -9.68 -0.92
C PHE A 344 4.07 -10.11 -2.38
N ALA A 345 4.34 -9.19 -3.32
CA ALA A 345 4.39 -9.53 -4.74
C ALA A 345 5.55 -10.47 -5.02
N VAL A 346 5.31 -11.47 -5.87
CA VAL A 346 6.28 -12.53 -6.23
C VAL A 346 6.89 -12.25 -7.59
N GLY A 347 8.22 -12.20 -7.62
CA GLY A 347 8.99 -11.97 -8.85
C GLY A 347 8.65 -12.96 -9.96
N GLY A 348 8.37 -12.44 -11.16
CA GLY A 348 7.96 -13.21 -12.34
C GLY A 348 6.56 -13.80 -12.28
N ARG A 349 5.74 -13.55 -11.21
CA ARG A 349 4.46 -14.24 -11.02
C ARG A 349 3.30 -13.32 -10.72
N THR A 350 3.40 -12.42 -9.74
CA THR A 350 2.24 -11.64 -9.28
C THR A 350 2.47 -10.13 -9.29
N GLY A 351 1.38 -9.39 -9.35
CA GLY A 351 1.31 -7.96 -9.14
C GLY A 351 2.29 -7.15 -9.98
N THR A 352 2.91 -6.16 -9.36
CA THR A 352 3.87 -5.24 -10.02
C THR A 352 5.19 -5.90 -10.40
N LEU A 353 5.46 -7.13 -9.95
CA LEU A 353 6.67 -7.89 -10.26
C LEU A 353 6.45 -8.98 -11.31
N LYS A 354 5.24 -9.15 -11.85
CA LYS A 354 4.89 -10.23 -12.80
C LYS A 354 5.80 -10.31 -14.01
N GLY A 355 6.29 -9.19 -14.52
CA GLY A 355 7.15 -9.14 -15.72
C GLY A 355 8.66 -9.10 -15.44
N ASN A 356 9.09 -9.12 -14.15
CA ASN A 356 10.50 -8.96 -13.78
C ASN A 356 10.86 -9.88 -12.61
N TYR A 357 12.14 -10.10 -12.37
CA TYR A 357 12.67 -10.88 -11.23
C TYR A 357 12.19 -12.33 -11.20
N GLY A 358 11.86 -12.88 -12.39
CA GLY A 358 11.40 -14.25 -12.53
C GLY A 358 12.54 -15.27 -12.51
N GLY A 359 12.21 -16.50 -12.07
CA GLY A 359 13.08 -17.65 -12.13
C GLY A 359 12.27 -18.95 -12.20
N LYS A 360 12.94 -20.08 -12.42
CA LYS A 360 12.31 -21.40 -12.41
C LYS A 360 11.55 -21.62 -11.08
N THR A 361 12.21 -21.28 -9.98
CA THR A 361 11.62 -21.19 -8.64
C THR A 361 11.51 -19.71 -8.25
N PRO A 362 10.43 -19.26 -7.56
CA PRO A 362 10.36 -17.91 -7.03
C PRO A 362 11.52 -17.64 -6.09
N TYR A 363 12.15 -16.46 -6.23
CA TYR A 363 13.25 -16.09 -5.37
C TYR A 363 13.17 -14.65 -4.84
N VAL A 364 12.26 -13.81 -5.38
CA VAL A 364 12.01 -12.44 -4.91
C VAL A 364 10.58 -12.31 -4.42
N TYR A 365 10.43 -11.81 -3.19
CA TYR A 365 9.17 -11.45 -2.54
C TYR A 365 9.31 -10.01 -2.06
N ALA A 366 8.79 -9.05 -2.83
CA ALA A 366 9.15 -7.66 -2.60
C ALA A 366 8.03 -6.67 -2.94
N LYS A 367 8.19 -5.45 -2.42
CA LYS A 367 7.38 -4.30 -2.78
C LYS A 367 8.17 -3.38 -3.70
N SER A 368 7.64 -3.13 -4.88
CA SER A 368 8.16 -2.09 -5.78
C SER A 368 7.57 -0.72 -5.47
N GLY A 369 8.35 0.32 -5.68
CA GLY A 369 7.92 1.72 -5.63
C GLY A 369 8.34 2.45 -6.91
N THR A 370 7.41 3.19 -7.52
CA THR A 370 7.68 3.95 -8.73
C THR A 370 7.01 5.32 -8.65
N LEU A 371 7.78 6.36 -8.84
CA LEU A 371 7.36 7.72 -9.18
C LEU A 371 8.18 8.18 -10.39
N SER A 372 7.83 9.32 -10.97
CA SER A 372 8.66 9.89 -12.06
C SER A 372 10.11 10.02 -11.60
N ASN A 373 11.04 9.40 -12.34
CA ASN A 373 12.49 9.39 -12.07
C ASN A 373 12.92 8.65 -10.78
N ASN A 374 12.05 7.85 -10.17
CA ASN A 374 12.35 7.08 -8.96
C ASN A 374 11.84 5.64 -9.10
N TYR A 375 12.71 4.69 -8.75
CA TYR A 375 12.37 3.27 -8.66
C TYR A 375 13.04 2.64 -7.44
N CYS A 376 12.22 2.06 -6.57
CA CYS A 376 12.68 1.37 -5.36
C CYS A 376 12.13 -0.06 -5.35
N LEU A 377 12.90 -0.97 -4.78
CA LEU A 377 12.50 -2.36 -4.56
C LEU A 377 13.05 -2.83 -3.22
N SER A 378 12.18 -3.24 -2.31
CA SER A 378 12.58 -3.72 -0.98
C SER A 378 11.77 -4.96 -0.60
N GLY A 379 12.42 -5.94 0.02
CA GLY A 379 11.78 -7.21 0.38
C GLY A 379 12.78 -8.31 0.71
N TYR A 380 12.37 -9.54 0.38
CA TYR A 380 13.08 -10.78 0.69
C TYR A 380 13.57 -11.47 -0.58
N LEU A 381 14.74 -12.09 -0.49
CA LEU A 381 15.35 -12.88 -1.56
C LEU A 381 15.77 -14.25 -1.04
N LYS A 382 15.32 -15.31 -1.71
CA LYS A 382 15.77 -16.70 -1.46
C LYS A 382 16.97 -17.01 -2.35
N THR A 383 18.08 -17.39 -1.75
CA THR A 383 19.28 -17.80 -2.48
C THR A 383 19.20 -19.26 -2.92
N LYS A 384 20.07 -19.67 -3.83
CA LYS A 384 20.23 -21.07 -4.22
C LYS A 384 20.80 -21.95 -3.09
N SER A 385 21.52 -21.37 -2.15
CA SER A 385 22.01 -22.05 -0.96
C SER A 385 20.93 -22.29 0.11
N GLY A 386 19.72 -21.68 -0.07
CA GLY A 386 18.59 -21.79 0.86
C GLY A 386 18.50 -20.66 1.89
N ARG A 387 19.41 -19.68 1.88
CA ARG A 387 19.35 -18.49 2.77
C ARG A 387 18.21 -17.56 2.37
N THR A 388 17.68 -16.84 3.35
CA THR A 388 16.81 -15.69 3.13
C THR A 388 17.60 -14.41 3.37
N LEU A 389 17.63 -13.54 2.37
CA LEU A 389 18.24 -12.22 2.48
C LEU A 389 17.15 -11.16 2.50
N ILE A 390 17.36 -10.09 3.27
CA ILE A 390 16.52 -8.89 3.30
C ILE A 390 17.27 -7.79 2.57
N PHE A 391 16.60 -7.13 1.64
CA PHE A 391 17.24 -6.11 0.81
C PHE A 391 16.38 -4.87 0.59
N SER A 392 17.05 -3.75 0.34
CA SER A 392 16.44 -2.52 -0.18
C SER A 392 17.34 -1.89 -1.22
N VAL A 393 16.82 -1.73 -2.45
CA VAL A 393 17.46 -0.99 -3.54
C VAL A 393 16.64 0.25 -3.82
N MET A 394 17.23 1.43 -3.74
CA MET A 394 16.58 2.71 -4.00
C MET A 394 17.34 3.48 -5.07
N ASN A 395 16.67 3.78 -6.19
CA ASN A 395 17.19 4.56 -7.29
C ASN A 395 16.36 5.82 -7.46
N ASN A 396 16.94 6.99 -7.27
CA ASN A 396 16.28 8.27 -7.42
C ASN A 396 16.99 9.15 -8.47
N HIS A 397 16.20 10.05 -9.06
CA HIS A 397 16.65 11.09 -10.00
C HIS A 397 17.32 10.56 -11.27
N PHE A 398 16.98 9.34 -11.70
CA PHE A 398 17.46 8.84 -12.98
C PHE A 398 16.66 9.43 -14.16
N GLN A 399 17.32 9.61 -15.30
CA GLN A 399 16.72 10.06 -16.56
C GLN A 399 16.43 8.91 -17.54
N LYS A 400 16.86 7.71 -17.19
CA LYS A 400 16.66 6.48 -17.98
C LYS A 400 15.21 6.02 -17.93
N GLN A 401 14.85 5.09 -18.81
CA GLN A 401 13.55 4.44 -18.75
C GLN A 401 13.47 3.48 -17.56
N ASN A 402 12.33 3.42 -16.91
CA ASN A 402 12.11 2.55 -15.74
C ASN A 402 12.48 1.07 -15.98
N TRP A 403 12.22 0.56 -17.18
CA TRP A 403 12.54 -0.84 -17.50
C TRP A 403 14.05 -1.12 -17.47
N GLN A 404 14.90 -0.15 -17.84
CA GLN A 404 16.36 -0.28 -17.77
C GLN A 404 16.84 -0.39 -16.31
N VAL A 405 16.31 0.44 -15.42
CA VAL A 405 16.63 0.39 -13.99
C VAL A 405 16.19 -0.94 -13.38
N ARG A 406 15.00 -1.44 -13.78
CA ARG A 406 14.51 -2.76 -13.34
C ARG A 406 15.42 -3.90 -13.82
N GLN A 407 15.92 -3.84 -15.06
CA GLN A 407 16.84 -4.85 -15.58
C GLN A 407 18.17 -4.88 -14.81
N GLU A 408 18.76 -3.72 -14.51
CA GLU A 408 20.00 -3.67 -13.72
C GLU A 408 19.76 -4.13 -12.28
N THR A 409 18.64 -3.75 -11.67
CA THR A 409 18.24 -4.28 -10.36
C THR A 409 18.05 -5.81 -10.41
N GLN A 410 17.50 -6.35 -11.50
CA GLN A 410 17.37 -7.80 -11.67
C GLN A 410 18.71 -8.51 -11.73
N LYS A 411 19.69 -7.97 -12.48
CA LYS A 411 21.06 -8.52 -12.53
C LYS A 411 21.69 -8.60 -11.14
N LEU A 412 21.52 -7.53 -10.33
CA LEU A 412 21.99 -7.51 -8.95
C LEU A 412 21.34 -8.64 -8.12
N LEU A 413 20.01 -8.76 -8.18
CA LEU A 413 19.28 -9.79 -7.42
C LEU A 413 19.58 -11.22 -7.90
N GLU A 414 19.78 -11.43 -9.19
CA GLU A 414 20.23 -12.72 -9.75
C GLU A 414 21.62 -13.09 -9.26
N PHE A 415 22.54 -12.12 -9.22
CA PHE A 415 23.87 -12.32 -8.64
C PHE A 415 23.78 -12.74 -7.16
N LEU A 416 22.94 -12.06 -6.35
CA LEU A 416 22.76 -12.40 -4.94
C LEU A 416 22.18 -13.81 -4.79
N ARG A 417 21.13 -14.14 -5.57
CA ARG A 417 20.52 -15.48 -5.56
C ARG A 417 21.56 -16.58 -5.80
N ASP A 418 22.48 -16.33 -6.72
CA ASP A 418 23.38 -17.36 -7.25
C ASP A 418 24.67 -17.51 -6.44
N ASN A 419 25.06 -16.50 -5.67
CA ASN A 419 26.37 -16.43 -5.01
C ASN A 419 26.32 -16.37 -3.48
N TYR A 420 25.18 -16.11 -2.86
CA TYR A 420 25.02 -16.15 -1.41
C TYR A 420 24.24 -17.41 -0.95
#